data_99db055989ed7cf09f1e9ad3a4d474eb
#
_entry.id   99db055989ed7cf09f1e9ad3a4d474eb
#
_cell.length_a   1.000
_cell.length_b   1.000
_cell.length_c   1.000
_cell.angle_alpha   90.00
_cell.angle_beta   90.00
_cell.angle_gamma   90.00
#
_symmetry.space_group_name_H-M   'P 1'
#
loop_
_entity.id
_entity.type
_entity.pdbx_description
1 polymer ?
#
loop_
_entity_poly.entity_id
_entity_poly.type
_entity_poly.pdbx_seq_one_letter_code
_entity_poly.pdbx_strand_id
1 'polypeptide(L)'
;MMKHAMILAALAVWPQIATAQEGDYDPAATQSCLAAAKGLDGQRACVGVSAEACADAATGGFSTRSMTGCMASEYGFFDEMLNVEYAKVRELAADLDKQDNGTSFDDVSMGDRLVQMQRAWIVYRDATCAYERRQFDGGTIGELIHVDCLATLTAEQAFRLQNNVLGL
;
A
#
# COMPACT_ATOMS: atom_id res chain seq x y z
N MET A 1 25.60 -47.54 -52.72
CA MET A 1 26.24 -46.28 -52.27
C MET A 1 25.21 -45.46 -51.50
N MET A 2 25.16 -45.62 -50.19
CA MET A 2 24.26 -44.89 -49.34
C MET A 2 24.95 -43.64 -48.78
N LYS A 3 24.46 -42.46 -49.12
CA LYS A 3 24.96 -41.18 -48.59
C LYS A 3 24.23 -40.85 -47.26
N HIS A 4 25.00 -40.89 -46.17
CA HIS A 4 24.47 -40.43 -44.87
C HIS A 4 24.54 -38.91 -44.83
N ALA A 5 23.38 -38.24 -44.73
CA ALA A 5 23.28 -36.81 -44.48
C ALA A 5 23.36 -36.61 -42.96
N MET A 6 24.39 -35.97 -42.46
CA MET A 6 24.48 -35.49 -41.08
C MET A 6 23.68 -34.21 -40.94
N ILE A 7 22.60 -34.25 -40.15
CA ILE A 7 21.84 -33.07 -39.75
C ILE A 7 22.50 -32.48 -38.50
N LEU A 8 23.16 -31.32 -38.64
CA LEU A 8 23.69 -30.55 -37.53
C LEU A 8 22.53 -29.80 -36.90
N ALA A 9 22.08 -30.21 -35.73
CA ALA A 9 21.13 -29.47 -34.93
C ALA A 9 21.86 -28.30 -34.23
N ALA A 10 21.60 -27.08 -34.67
CA ALA A 10 22.06 -25.87 -34.02
C ALA A 10 21.21 -25.66 -32.75
N LEU A 11 21.79 -25.80 -31.57
CA LEU A 11 21.17 -25.43 -30.29
C LEU A 11 21.19 -23.89 -30.17
N ALA A 12 20.05 -23.27 -30.36
CA ALA A 12 19.86 -21.85 -30.08
C ALA A 12 19.87 -21.63 -28.55
N VAL A 13 20.98 -21.08 -28.04
CA VAL A 13 21.05 -20.60 -26.65
C VAL A 13 20.33 -19.24 -26.60
N TRP A 14 19.12 -19.23 -26.07
CA TRP A 14 18.43 -17.99 -25.76
C TRP A 14 19.02 -17.37 -24.50
N PRO A 15 19.35 -16.07 -24.52
CA PRO A 15 19.79 -15.39 -23.30
C PRO A 15 18.65 -15.43 -22.29
N GLN A 16 18.90 -16.05 -21.14
CA GLN A 16 18.03 -15.95 -19.98
C GLN A 16 18.17 -14.52 -19.47
N ILE A 17 17.16 -13.69 -19.69
CA ILE A 17 17.07 -12.39 -19.00
C ILE A 17 16.78 -12.73 -17.54
N ALA A 18 17.81 -12.64 -16.70
CA ALA A 18 17.64 -12.71 -15.26
C ALA A 18 16.80 -11.48 -14.84
N THR A 19 15.51 -11.66 -14.63
CA THR A 19 14.70 -10.70 -13.90
C THR A 19 15.25 -10.67 -12.49
N ALA A 20 15.73 -9.52 -12.03
CA ALA A 20 16.06 -9.33 -10.61
C ALA A 20 14.76 -9.64 -9.83
N GLN A 21 14.79 -10.73 -9.04
CA GLN A 21 13.68 -11.05 -8.17
C GLN A 21 13.63 -9.97 -7.09
N GLU A 22 12.55 -9.17 -7.12
CA GLU A 22 12.14 -8.39 -5.97
C GLU A 22 11.97 -9.36 -4.81
N GLY A 23 12.40 -8.99 -3.59
CA GLY A 23 12.24 -9.86 -2.43
C GLY A 23 10.76 -10.23 -2.26
N ASP A 24 10.47 -11.45 -1.81
CA ASP A 24 9.10 -11.86 -1.50
C ASP A 24 8.61 -11.02 -0.31
N TYR A 25 7.66 -10.12 -0.57
CA TYR A 25 7.06 -9.30 0.48
C TYR A 25 6.17 -10.17 1.37
N ASP A 26 6.44 -10.14 2.70
CA ASP A 26 5.62 -10.78 3.73
C ASP A 26 5.15 -9.71 4.74
N PRO A 27 3.84 -9.47 4.90
CA PRO A 27 3.31 -8.48 5.83
C PRO A 27 3.46 -8.87 7.31
N ALA A 28 3.95 -10.05 7.65
CA ALA A 28 3.98 -10.59 9.01
C ALA A 28 4.71 -9.68 10.01
N ALA A 29 5.80 -9.02 9.60
CA ALA A 29 6.53 -8.11 10.48
C ALA A 29 5.71 -6.86 10.81
N THR A 30 5.09 -6.21 9.82
CA THR A 30 4.17 -5.09 10.01
C THR A 30 2.95 -5.49 10.83
N GLN A 31 2.34 -6.65 10.56
CA GLN A 31 1.20 -7.17 11.34
C GLN A 31 1.57 -7.39 12.80
N SER A 32 2.73 -7.98 13.09
CA SER A 32 3.23 -8.20 14.44
C SER A 32 3.50 -6.89 15.17
N CYS A 33 4.07 -5.91 14.48
CA CYS A 33 4.27 -4.56 15.00
C CYS A 33 2.93 -3.91 15.37
N LEU A 34 1.95 -3.92 14.45
CA LEU A 34 0.62 -3.35 14.65
C LEU A 34 -0.13 -4.00 15.82
N ALA A 35 0.01 -5.32 16.00
CA ALA A 35 -0.59 -6.05 17.12
C ALA A 35 -0.02 -5.62 18.49
N ALA A 36 1.24 -5.18 18.54
CA ALA A 36 1.91 -4.68 19.74
C ALA A 36 1.77 -3.17 19.94
N ALA A 37 1.38 -2.43 18.90
CA ALA A 37 1.32 -0.98 18.87
C ALA A 37 0.29 -0.43 19.86
N LYS A 38 0.65 0.70 20.51
CA LYS A 38 -0.26 1.43 21.40
C LYS A 38 -0.52 2.83 20.83
N GLY A 39 -1.78 3.08 20.50
CA GLY A 39 -2.21 4.37 19.95
C GLY A 39 -1.67 4.64 18.54
N LEU A 40 -2.06 5.77 17.99
CA LEU A 40 -1.75 6.15 16.61
C LEU A 40 -0.24 6.27 16.33
N ASP A 41 0.54 6.79 17.26
CA ASP A 41 1.99 6.95 17.06
C ASP A 41 2.69 5.59 17.01
N GLY A 42 2.25 4.64 17.84
CA GLY A 42 2.74 3.26 17.78
C GLY A 42 2.37 2.58 16.46
N GLN A 43 1.16 2.79 15.94
CA GLN A 43 0.73 2.26 14.65
C GLN A 43 1.53 2.88 13.49
N ARG A 44 1.78 4.20 13.51
CA ARG A 44 2.61 4.89 12.51
C ARG A 44 4.03 4.34 12.44
N ALA A 45 4.61 4.00 13.58
CA ALA A 45 5.96 3.43 13.65
C ALA A 45 6.07 2.03 13.00
N CYS A 46 4.95 1.38 12.68
CA CYS A 46 4.92 0.09 12.00
C CYS A 46 4.92 0.19 10.47
N VAL A 47 4.71 1.38 9.91
CA VAL A 47 4.73 1.58 8.45
C VAL A 47 6.17 1.44 7.95
N GLY A 48 6.35 0.61 6.92
CA GLY A 48 7.67 0.35 6.32
C GLY A 48 8.41 -0.87 6.89
N VAL A 49 7.98 -1.45 8.01
CA VAL A 49 8.71 -2.54 8.71
C VAL A 49 8.84 -3.78 7.82
N SER A 50 7.77 -4.24 7.17
CA SER A 50 7.85 -5.39 6.26
C SER A 50 8.53 -5.02 4.94
N ALA A 51 8.37 -3.77 4.46
CA ALA A 51 9.05 -3.31 3.26
C ALA A 51 10.58 -3.28 3.44
N GLU A 52 11.06 -2.84 4.60
CA GLU A 52 12.50 -2.85 4.94
C GLU A 52 13.03 -4.28 4.98
N ALA A 53 12.37 -5.20 5.69
CA ALA A 53 12.74 -6.60 5.75
C ALA A 53 12.74 -7.28 4.36
N CYS A 54 11.77 -6.96 3.51
CA CYS A 54 11.71 -7.41 2.12
C CYS A 54 12.89 -6.89 1.30
N ALA A 55 13.24 -5.61 1.42
CA ALA A 55 14.33 -5.01 0.65
C ALA A 55 15.70 -5.55 1.07
N ASP A 56 15.89 -5.83 2.37
CA ASP A 56 17.12 -6.45 2.89
C ASP A 56 17.30 -7.88 2.39
N ALA A 57 16.21 -8.63 2.23
CA ALA A 57 16.20 -9.99 1.72
C ALA A 57 16.30 -10.10 0.19
N ALA A 58 16.18 -8.98 -0.54
CA ALA A 58 16.18 -8.97 -1.99
C ALA A 58 17.50 -9.48 -2.58
N THR A 59 17.44 -10.21 -3.71
CA THR A 59 18.61 -10.65 -4.45
C THR A 59 19.41 -9.44 -4.96
N GLY A 60 20.63 -9.26 -4.46
CA GLY A 60 21.46 -8.07 -4.70
C GLY A 60 21.46 -7.07 -3.56
N GLY A 61 20.70 -7.34 -2.49
CA GLY A 61 20.66 -6.55 -1.27
C GLY A 61 19.80 -5.28 -1.38
N PHE A 62 19.91 -4.47 -0.35
CA PHE A 62 19.18 -3.19 -0.24
C PHE A 62 19.56 -2.23 -1.39
N SER A 63 18.57 -1.76 -2.11
CA SER A 63 18.70 -0.76 -3.17
C SER A 63 17.42 0.08 -3.27
N THR A 64 17.50 1.25 -3.92
CA THR A 64 16.30 2.06 -4.19
C THR A 64 15.23 1.25 -4.94
N ARG A 65 15.63 0.40 -5.88
CA ARG A 65 14.70 -0.45 -6.65
C ARG A 65 14.02 -1.49 -5.76
N SER A 66 14.77 -2.24 -4.94
CA SER A 66 14.20 -3.25 -4.05
C SER A 66 13.28 -2.62 -3.02
N MET A 67 13.68 -1.50 -2.41
CA MET A 67 12.84 -0.76 -1.48
C MET A 67 11.57 -0.22 -2.14
N THR A 68 11.64 0.30 -3.37
CA THR A 68 10.45 0.78 -4.11
C THR A 68 9.44 -0.35 -4.32
N GLY A 69 9.88 -1.53 -4.77
CA GLY A 69 9.00 -2.69 -4.99
C GLY A 69 8.38 -3.19 -3.69
N CYS A 70 9.21 -3.35 -2.63
CA CYS A 70 8.75 -3.78 -1.32
C CYS A 70 7.77 -2.78 -0.68
N MET A 71 8.03 -1.48 -0.81
CA MET A 71 7.13 -0.43 -0.31
C MET A 71 5.83 -0.36 -1.11
N ALA A 72 5.86 -0.64 -2.42
CA ALA A 72 4.63 -0.75 -3.21
C ALA A 72 3.75 -1.93 -2.75
N SER A 73 4.36 -3.05 -2.34
CA SER A 73 3.63 -4.18 -1.77
C SER A 73 3.05 -3.84 -0.39
N GLU A 74 3.79 -3.11 0.44
CA GLU A 74 3.29 -2.62 1.73
C GLU A 74 2.19 -1.58 1.58
N TYR A 75 2.26 -0.72 0.56
CA TYR A 75 1.14 0.14 0.19
C TYR A 75 -0.13 -0.68 -0.11
N GLY A 76 0.00 -1.77 -0.88
CA GLY A 76 -1.11 -2.69 -1.15
C GLY A 76 -1.70 -3.30 0.13
N PHE A 77 -0.87 -3.72 1.07
CA PHE A 77 -1.31 -4.21 2.38
C PHE A 77 -2.14 -3.16 3.15
N PHE A 78 -1.69 -1.91 3.20
CA PHE A 78 -2.45 -0.84 3.86
C PHE A 78 -3.69 -0.40 3.10
N ASP A 79 -3.71 -0.50 1.77
CA ASP A 79 -4.90 -0.24 0.95
C ASP A 79 -6.00 -1.29 1.23
N GLU A 80 -5.65 -2.56 1.34
CA GLU A 80 -6.57 -3.62 1.77
C GLU A 80 -7.11 -3.35 3.19
N MET A 81 -6.23 -2.99 4.13
CA MET A 81 -6.64 -2.63 5.49
C MET A 81 -7.61 -1.45 5.48
N LEU A 82 -7.30 -0.38 4.73
CA LEU A 82 -8.17 0.79 4.57
C LEU A 82 -9.55 0.40 4.05
N ASN A 83 -9.61 -0.44 3.02
CA ASN A 83 -10.87 -0.89 2.44
C ASN A 83 -11.73 -1.68 3.45
N VAL A 84 -11.11 -2.53 4.27
CA VAL A 84 -11.79 -3.28 5.33
C VAL A 84 -12.35 -2.31 6.39
N GLU A 85 -11.54 -1.38 6.88
CA GLU A 85 -12.00 -0.42 7.90
C GLU A 85 -13.06 0.55 7.36
N TYR A 86 -12.92 0.99 6.11
CA TYR A 86 -13.93 1.80 5.45
C TYR A 86 -15.27 1.07 5.33
N ALA A 87 -15.28 -0.22 5.00
CA ALA A 87 -16.50 -1.01 4.94
C ALA A 87 -17.21 -1.08 6.31
N LYS A 88 -16.46 -1.33 7.39
CA LYS A 88 -17.00 -1.33 8.77
C LYS A 88 -17.62 0.00 9.15
N VAL A 89 -16.93 1.11 8.89
CA VAL A 89 -17.43 2.46 9.19
C VAL A 89 -18.66 2.80 8.34
N ARG A 90 -18.73 2.31 7.10
CA ARG A 90 -19.92 2.48 6.25
C ARG A 90 -21.15 1.76 6.81
N GLU A 91 -21.00 0.54 7.31
CA GLU A 91 -22.09 -0.21 7.95
C GLU A 91 -22.59 0.56 9.19
N LEU A 92 -21.66 1.01 10.03
CA LEU A 92 -21.97 1.81 11.20
C LEU A 92 -22.70 3.11 10.83
N ALA A 93 -22.22 3.84 9.84
CA ALA A 93 -22.85 5.08 9.38
C ALA A 93 -24.29 4.82 8.91
N ALA A 94 -24.52 3.73 8.17
CA ALA A 94 -25.85 3.36 7.69
C ALA A 94 -26.80 3.00 8.86
N ASP A 95 -26.30 2.41 9.94
CA ASP A 95 -27.11 2.11 11.11
C ASP A 95 -27.44 3.34 11.94
N LEU A 96 -26.51 4.30 12.03
CA LEU A 96 -26.77 5.61 12.66
C LEU A 96 -27.79 6.42 11.86
N ASP A 97 -27.70 6.43 10.53
CA ASP A 97 -28.67 7.11 9.66
C ASP A 97 -30.09 6.54 9.83
N LYS A 98 -30.26 5.23 10.05
CA LYS A 98 -31.57 4.60 10.33
C LYS A 98 -32.14 5.02 11.69
N GLN A 99 -31.28 5.36 12.64
CA GLN A 99 -31.68 5.77 14.00
C GLN A 99 -31.93 7.28 14.12
N ASP A 100 -31.58 8.05 13.10
CA ASP A 100 -31.80 9.50 13.08
C ASP A 100 -33.31 9.81 13.01
N ASN A 101 -33.79 10.47 14.05
CA ASN A 101 -35.19 10.89 14.18
C ASN A 101 -35.41 12.35 13.73
N GLY A 102 -34.53 12.89 12.87
CA GLY A 102 -34.60 14.28 12.42
C GLY A 102 -34.06 15.27 13.46
N THR A 103 -33.20 14.78 14.38
CA THR A 103 -32.53 15.63 15.38
C THR A 103 -31.08 15.97 14.95
N SER A 104 -30.67 15.52 13.78
CA SER A 104 -29.36 15.83 13.21
C SER A 104 -29.21 17.33 12.94
N PHE A 105 -28.04 17.87 13.21
CA PHE A 105 -27.68 19.25 12.85
C PHE A 105 -27.40 19.46 11.36
N ASP A 106 -27.37 18.37 10.59
CA ASP A 106 -26.98 18.33 9.18
C ASP A 106 -28.05 17.58 8.37
N ASP A 107 -28.47 18.14 7.26
CA ASP A 107 -29.42 17.51 6.32
C ASP A 107 -28.75 16.39 5.47
N VAL A 108 -27.42 16.22 5.59
CA VAL A 108 -26.65 15.20 4.87
C VAL A 108 -26.42 14.00 5.77
N SER A 109 -26.73 12.80 5.26
CA SER A 109 -26.58 11.56 6.00
C SER A 109 -25.12 11.32 6.43
N MET A 110 -24.91 10.57 7.52
CA MET A 110 -23.59 10.15 7.99
C MET A 110 -22.84 9.36 6.91
N GLY A 111 -23.55 8.48 6.19
CA GLY A 111 -23.00 7.71 5.08
C GLY A 111 -22.51 8.62 3.95
N ASP A 112 -23.26 9.64 3.55
CA ASP A 112 -22.84 10.59 2.52
C ASP A 112 -21.65 11.44 2.97
N ARG A 113 -21.61 11.86 4.24
CA ARG A 113 -20.45 12.56 4.81
C ARG A 113 -19.20 11.71 4.78
N LEU A 114 -19.29 10.41 5.11
CA LEU A 114 -18.19 9.48 5.02
C LEU A 114 -17.67 9.35 3.58
N VAL A 115 -18.58 9.22 2.60
CA VAL A 115 -18.21 9.16 1.17
C VAL A 115 -17.51 10.44 0.72
N GLN A 116 -18.04 11.61 1.09
CA GLN A 116 -17.43 12.91 0.76
C GLN A 116 -16.03 13.04 1.37
N MET A 117 -15.87 12.67 2.64
CA MET A 117 -14.57 12.67 3.34
C MET A 117 -13.57 11.77 2.65
N GLN A 118 -13.95 10.53 2.34
CA GLN A 118 -13.04 9.56 1.70
C GLN A 118 -12.60 10.01 0.29
N ARG A 119 -13.53 10.57 -0.50
CA ARG A 119 -13.19 11.13 -1.83
C ARG A 119 -12.24 12.31 -1.74
N ALA A 120 -12.47 13.22 -0.80
CA ALA A 120 -11.58 14.36 -0.59
C ALA A 120 -10.21 13.92 -0.11
N TRP A 121 -10.14 12.91 0.75
CA TRP A 121 -8.89 12.32 1.20
C TRP A 121 -8.08 11.69 0.04
N ILE A 122 -8.72 10.94 -0.87
CA ILE A 122 -8.03 10.36 -2.05
C ILE A 122 -7.37 11.48 -2.87
N VAL A 123 -8.10 12.57 -3.14
CA VAL A 123 -7.56 13.72 -3.89
C VAL A 123 -6.37 14.35 -3.16
N TYR A 124 -6.47 14.51 -1.84
CA TYR A 124 -5.39 15.03 -1.00
C TYR A 124 -4.16 14.13 -1.05
N ARG A 125 -4.32 12.81 -0.82
CA ARG A 125 -3.24 11.82 -0.86
C ARG A 125 -2.50 11.87 -2.19
N ASP A 126 -3.23 11.75 -3.29
CA ASP A 126 -2.64 11.66 -4.62
C ASP A 126 -1.91 12.95 -5.00
N ALA A 127 -2.46 14.12 -4.66
CA ALA A 127 -1.83 15.41 -4.90
C ALA A 127 -0.57 15.61 -4.04
N THR A 128 -0.61 15.20 -2.76
CA THR A 128 0.53 15.29 -1.83
C THR A 128 1.67 14.44 -2.33
N CYS A 129 1.41 13.15 -2.63
CA CYS A 129 2.46 12.23 -3.05
C CYS A 129 3.03 12.57 -4.44
N ALA A 130 2.21 13.11 -5.34
CA ALA A 130 2.70 13.65 -6.61
C ALA A 130 3.62 14.87 -6.42
N TYR A 131 3.30 15.77 -5.47
CA TYR A 131 4.12 16.91 -5.12
C TYR A 131 5.46 16.48 -4.51
N GLU A 132 5.46 15.54 -3.57
CA GLU A 132 6.68 15.04 -2.93
C GLU A 132 7.60 14.36 -3.94
N ARG A 133 7.06 13.48 -4.80
CA ARG A 133 7.80 12.88 -5.91
C ARG A 133 8.48 13.93 -6.80
N ARG A 134 7.78 15.02 -7.12
CA ARG A 134 8.26 16.08 -8.02
C ARG A 134 9.51 16.79 -7.50
N GLN A 135 9.75 16.79 -6.20
CA GLN A 135 10.95 17.39 -5.60
C GLN A 135 12.23 16.61 -5.94
N PHE A 136 12.10 15.36 -6.41
CA PHE A 136 13.21 14.46 -6.73
C PHE A 136 13.26 14.10 -8.23
N ASP A 137 12.79 14.98 -9.10
CA ASP A 137 12.82 14.77 -10.54
C ASP A 137 14.22 14.53 -11.07
N GLY A 138 14.32 13.55 -12.00
CA GLY A 138 15.56 13.15 -12.65
C GLY A 138 16.33 12.02 -11.93
N GLY A 139 15.80 11.46 -10.84
CA GLY A 139 16.38 10.34 -10.13
C GLY A 139 15.39 9.22 -9.81
N THR A 140 15.91 8.02 -9.55
CA THR A 140 15.09 6.84 -9.16
C THR A 140 14.49 6.97 -7.77
N ILE A 141 15.02 7.85 -6.93
CA ILE A 141 14.54 8.08 -5.56
C ILE A 141 13.12 8.66 -5.53
N GLY A 142 12.71 9.42 -6.55
CA GLY A 142 11.36 9.99 -6.64
C GLY A 142 10.26 8.92 -6.64
N GLU A 143 10.51 7.76 -7.24
CA GLU A 143 9.54 6.64 -7.21
C GLU A 143 9.40 6.06 -5.80
N LEU A 144 10.52 5.90 -5.08
CA LEU A 144 10.49 5.44 -3.69
C LEU A 144 9.73 6.43 -2.81
N ILE A 145 10.04 7.73 -2.90
CA ILE A 145 9.32 8.78 -2.16
C ILE A 145 7.83 8.75 -2.46
N HIS A 146 7.44 8.52 -3.73
CA HIS A 146 6.03 8.45 -4.11
C HIS A 146 5.31 7.28 -3.44
N VAL A 147 5.86 6.06 -3.53
CA VAL A 147 5.19 4.88 -2.95
C VAL A 147 5.23 4.89 -1.42
N ASP A 148 6.28 5.43 -0.81
CA ASP A 148 6.39 5.63 0.65
C ASP A 148 5.30 6.60 1.15
N CYS A 149 5.13 7.73 0.47
CA CYS A 149 4.05 8.67 0.77
C CYS A 149 2.67 8.01 0.63
N LEU A 150 2.42 7.24 -0.44
CA LEU A 150 1.16 6.51 -0.63
C LEU A 150 0.92 5.51 0.51
N ALA A 151 1.92 4.71 0.88
CA ALA A 151 1.84 3.74 1.97
C ALA A 151 1.52 4.44 3.30
N THR A 152 2.27 5.49 3.62
CA THR A 152 2.14 6.25 4.86
C THR A 152 0.77 6.89 5.00
N LEU A 153 0.31 7.67 4.00
CA LEU A 153 -0.98 8.33 4.08
C LEU A 153 -2.15 7.34 4.05
N THR A 154 -2.01 6.20 3.34
CA THR A 154 -3.04 5.16 3.31
C THR A 154 -3.13 4.42 4.64
N ALA A 155 -2.00 4.10 5.27
CA ALA A 155 -1.95 3.54 6.61
C ALA A 155 -2.58 4.48 7.65
N GLU A 156 -2.24 5.77 7.61
CA GLU A 156 -2.82 6.77 8.52
C GLU A 156 -4.34 6.88 8.38
N GLN A 157 -4.87 6.81 7.16
CA GLN A 157 -6.30 6.82 6.93
C GLN A 157 -6.96 5.53 7.44
N ALA A 158 -6.32 4.37 7.23
CA ALA A 158 -6.80 3.10 7.79
C ALA A 158 -6.86 3.15 9.33
N PHE A 159 -5.79 3.63 9.97
CA PHE A 159 -5.74 3.78 11.43
C PHE A 159 -6.79 4.79 11.95
N ARG A 160 -7.03 5.88 11.21
CA ARG A 160 -8.06 6.85 11.55
C ARG A 160 -9.46 6.24 11.53
N LEU A 161 -9.77 5.42 10.53
CA LEU A 161 -11.06 4.74 10.44
C LEU A 161 -11.18 3.63 11.50
N GLN A 162 -10.12 2.89 11.76
CA GLN A 162 -10.07 1.85 12.80
C GLN A 162 -10.29 2.42 14.21
N ASN A 163 -9.65 3.56 14.50
CA ASN A 163 -9.77 4.25 15.80
C ASN A 163 -10.87 5.30 15.80
N ASN A 164 -11.91 5.08 15.02
CA ASN A 164 -13.04 5.99 14.85
C ASN A 164 -13.50 6.59 16.19
N VAL A 165 -13.83 7.90 16.14
CA VAL A 165 -14.23 8.72 17.31
C VAL A 165 -15.40 8.12 18.10
N LEU A 166 -16.18 7.23 17.50
CA LEU A 166 -17.33 6.59 18.13
C LEU A 166 -16.98 5.40 19.02
N GLY A 167 -15.70 5.01 19.08
CA GLY A 167 -15.20 4.00 20.03
C GLY A 167 -15.81 2.61 19.84
N LEU A 168 -16.19 2.24 18.60
CA LEU A 168 -16.87 1.01 18.26
C LEU A 168 -15.89 0.01 17.64
#